data_65f7e324463704e11c5d3f9b0dbe6cef
#
_entry.id   65f7e324463704e11c5d3f9b0dbe6cef
#
_cell.length_a   1.000
_cell.length_b   1.000
_cell.length_c   1.000
_cell.angle_alpha   90.00
_cell.angle_beta   90.00
_cell.angle_gamma   90.00
#
_symmetry.space_group_name_H-M   'P 1'
#
loop_
_entity.id
_entity.type
_entity.pdbx_description
1 polymer ?
#
loop_
_entity_poly.entity_id
_entity_poly.type
_entity_poly.pdbx_seq_one_letter_code
_entity_poly.pdbx_strand_id
1 'polypeptide(L)'
;MALFAASLIACAWVDPYGERDDTQIHFVSRPVTIAKYRRILGETQQTLVFGTSRSHQFSDQFLGESVLNLHAVYGHPTSVLAFLKTLSVSQRRNISRIVYLLDLHTFRPDGPIIDRYYESPADVLRYHLTNLRGYGRDSINHLRLLWSGAHAMHLHPRGFLVQDRPLTFDGIGRDTPDSQDFDPAIVKRLAEVKVFAETNSIEIRFITPVFSDIHLRRLDASRLIAQRRTFAATIGSYAELSHFPGISDRPELFRDESHLNADGLHALFATYPWPERRVDAETMEPLMRDLAGATGTGG
;
A
#
# COMPACT_ATOMS: atom_id res chain seq x y z
N MET A 1 -22.90 25.70 21.14
CA MET A 1 -22.15 24.66 21.90
C MET A 1 -22.81 23.29 21.87
N ALA A 2 -24.08 23.15 22.26
CA ALA A 2 -24.77 21.84 22.30
C ALA A 2 -24.87 21.14 20.94
N LEU A 3 -25.26 21.84 19.87
CA LEU A 3 -25.30 21.30 18.51
C LEU A 3 -23.94 20.83 18.01
N PHE A 4 -22.89 21.55 18.33
CA PHE A 4 -21.52 21.19 17.97
C PHE A 4 -21.07 19.89 18.69
N ALA A 5 -21.32 19.80 19.99
CA ALA A 5 -21.02 18.60 20.76
C ALA A 5 -21.82 17.38 20.26
N ALA A 6 -23.12 17.58 19.96
CA ALA A 6 -23.96 16.53 19.40
C ALA A 6 -23.45 16.03 18.03
N SER A 7 -23.00 16.96 17.16
CA SER A 7 -22.42 16.60 15.86
C SER A 7 -21.13 15.78 16.00
N LEU A 8 -20.24 16.17 16.91
CA LEU A 8 -19.02 15.40 17.19
C LEU A 8 -19.34 13.99 17.73
N ILE A 9 -20.27 13.88 18.66
CA ILE A 9 -20.71 12.60 19.23
C ILE A 9 -21.31 11.73 18.12
N ALA A 10 -22.16 12.29 17.25
CA ALA A 10 -22.75 11.56 16.13
C ALA A 10 -21.67 11.05 15.15
N CYS A 11 -20.70 11.89 14.78
CA CYS A 11 -19.59 11.50 13.91
C CYS A 11 -18.71 10.43 14.57
N ALA A 12 -18.42 10.55 15.86
CA ALA A 12 -17.66 9.57 16.62
C ALA A 12 -18.40 8.23 16.73
N TRP A 13 -19.75 8.29 16.82
CA TRP A 13 -20.56 7.07 16.82
C TRP A 13 -20.55 6.37 15.46
N VAL A 14 -20.60 7.13 14.37
CA VAL A 14 -20.51 6.60 12.99
C VAL A 14 -19.12 6.02 12.69
N ASP A 15 -18.07 6.61 13.28
CA ASP A 15 -16.68 6.19 13.11
C ASP A 15 -16.22 6.02 11.64
N PRO A 16 -16.30 7.07 10.81
CA PRO A 16 -16.05 6.95 9.36
C PRO A 16 -14.59 6.57 9.02
N TYR A 17 -13.68 6.67 9.99
CA TYR A 17 -12.26 6.37 9.81
C TYR A 17 -11.84 5.05 10.46
N GLY A 18 -12.77 4.31 11.10
CA GLY A 18 -12.49 3.04 11.74
C GLY A 18 -11.46 3.15 12.85
N GLU A 19 -11.58 4.17 13.72
CA GLU A 19 -10.68 4.37 14.87
C GLU A 19 -10.90 3.32 15.95
N ARG A 20 -12.10 2.73 16.01
CA ARG A 20 -12.43 1.58 16.85
C ARG A 20 -12.05 0.28 16.14
N ASP A 21 -11.70 -0.74 16.91
CA ASP A 21 -11.17 -1.99 16.38
C ASP A 21 -12.22 -2.85 15.68
N ASP A 22 -13.49 -2.69 16.04
CA ASP A 22 -14.63 -3.46 15.54
C ASP A 22 -15.29 -2.87 14.29
N THR A 23 -14.89 -1.67 13.88
CA THR A 23 -15.55 -0.97 12.78
C THR A 23 -14.90 -1.30 11.44
N GLN A 24 -15.66 -1.90 10.54
CA GLN A 24 -15.31 -2.00 9.13
C GLN A 24 -15.60 -0.67 8.46
N ILE A 25 -14.61 -0.10 7.78
CA ILE A 25 -14.73 1.20 7.13
C ILE A 25 -14.74 1.06 5.61
N HIS A 26 -15.57 1.88 4.98
CA HIS A 26 -15.64 1.93 3.53
C HIS A 26 -14.68 2.99 2.99
N PHE A 27 -13.50 2.58 2.57
CA PHE A 27 -12.60 3.37 1.72
C PHE A 27 -12.06 4.70 2.28
N VAL A 28 -12.13 4.97 3.56
CA VAL A 28 -11.58 6.21 4.12
C VAL A 28 -10.33 5.89 4.91
N SER A 29 -9.18 6.21 4.34
CA SER A 29 -7.90 6.20 5.06
C SER A 29 -7.50 7.63 5.41
N ARG A 30 -7.19 7.86 6.66
CA ARG A 30 -6.76 9.17 7.16
C ARG A 30 -5.55 9.02 8.08
N PRO A 31 -4.73 10.06 8.21
CA PRO A 31 -3.58 10.02 9.12
C PRO A 31 -3.94 9.67 10.58
N VAL A 32 -5.18 9.94 11.00
CA VAL A 32 -5.68 9.59 12.35
C VAL A 32 -5.74 8.08 12.59
N THR A 33 -5.94 7.27 11.55
CA THR A 33 -5.96 5.81 11.68
C THR A 33 -4.59 5.24 12.12
N ILE A 34 -3.53 5.99 11.95
CA ILE A 34 -2.19 5.63 12.38
C ILE A 34 -2.09 5.45 13.90
N ALA A 35 -2.84 6.24 14.67
CA ALA A 35 -2.89 6.10 16.13
C ALA A 35 -3.42 4.71 16.54
N LYS A 36 -4.45 4.22 15.84
CA LYS A 36 -4.99 2.86 16.00
C LYS A 36 -3.93 1.80 15.66
N TYR A 37 -3.26 1.94 14.52
CA TYR A 37 -2.25 0.97 14.09
C TYR A 37 -1.08 0.88 15.07
N ARG A 38 -0.66 2.01 15.66
CA ARG A 38 0.36 2.03 16.71
C ARG A 38 -0.08 1.28 18.00
N ARG A 39 -1.36 1.37 18.34
CA ARG A 39 -1.93 0.62 19.47
C ARG A 39 -1.89 -0.89 19.18
N ILE A 40 -2.38 -1.32 18.01
CA ILE A 40 -2.33 -2.73 17.59
C ILE A 40 -0.90 -3.27 17.64
N LEU A 41 0.08 -2.51 17.16
CA LEU A 41 1.50 -2.86 17.26
C LEU A 41 1.99 -2.96 18.70
N GLY A 42 1.40 -2.25 19.64
CA GLY A 42 1.73 -2.34 21.07
C GLY A 42 1.28 -3.65 21.71
N GLU A 43 0.32 -4.34 21.12
CA GLU A 43 -0.37 -5.49 21.72
C GLU A 43 0.08 -6.83 21.14
N THR A 44 0.31 -6.91 19.82
CA THR A 44 0.54 -8.17 19.11
C THR A 44 1.62 -8.06 18.04
N GLN A 45 2.24 -9.20 17.74
CA GLN A 45 3.22 -9.31 16.67
C GLN A 45 2.53 -9.18 15.29
N GLN A 46 3.13 -8.40 14.39
CA GLN A 46 2.55 -8.05 13.09
C GLN A 46 3.60 -8.08 11.98
N THR A 47 3.15 -8.46 10.78
CA THR A 47 3.81 -8.09 9.53
C THR A 47 3.26 -6.75 9.06
N LEU A 48 4.13 -5.78 8.83
CA LEU A 48 3.75 -4.48 8.28
C LEU A 48 3.78 -4.52 6.76
N VAL A 49 2.73 -4.02 6.13
CA VAL A 49 2.69 -3.83 4.68
C VAL A 49 2.67 -2.33 4.37
N PHE A 50 3.66 -1.88 3.61
CA PHE A 50 3.72 -0.51 3.07
C PHE A 50 3.56 -0.53 1.57
N GLY A 51 2.78 0.39 1.03
CA GLY A 51 2.60 0.50 -0.41
C GLY A 51 1.46 1.43 -0.77
N THR A 52 0.98 1.28 -1.99
CA THR A 52 -0.12 2.03 -2.57
C THR A 52 -1.39 1.18 -2.65
N SER A 53 -2.36 1.61 -3.47
CA SER A 53 -3.60 0.85 -3.73
C SER A 53 -3.34 -0.60 -4.18
N ARG A 54 -2.19 -0.89 -4.77
CA ARG A 54 -1.82 -2.24 -5.23
C ARG A 54 -1.46 -3.20 -4.10
N SER A 55 -1.07 -2.69 -2.94
CA SER A 55 -0.83 -3.49 -1.74
C SER A 55 -2.01 -3.59 -0.80
N HIS A 56 -3.09 -2.85 -1.04
CA HIS A 56 -4.22 -2.76 -0.11
C HIS A 56 -4.85 -4.10 0.25
N GLN A 57 -4.80 -5.08 -0.65
CA GLN A 57 -5.40 -6.39 -0.45
C GLN A 57 -4.47 -7.40 0.24
N PHE A 58 -3.23 -7.03 0.55
CA PHE A 58 -2.31 -7.92 1.26
C PHE A 58 -2.76 -8.07 2.71
N SER A 59 -3.20 -9.27 3.04
CA SER A 59 -3.86 -9.63 4.29
C SER A 59 -3.27 -10.87 4.93
N ASP A 60 -3.75 -11.21 6.10
CA ASP A 60 -3.40 -12.43 6.84
C ASP A 60 -3.60 -13.69 6.00
N GLN A 61 -4.68 -13.72 5.20
CA GLN A 61 -5.00 -14.85 4.32
C GLN A 61 -3.89 -15.16 3.32
N PHE A 62 -3.21 -14.13 2.82
CA PHE A 62 -2.19 -14.27 1.80
C PHE A 62 -0.79 -14.44 2.36
N LEU A 63 -0.46 -13.75 3.44
CA LEU A 63 0.87 -13.76 4.02
C LEU A 63 1.06 -14.85 5.09
N GLY A 64 -0.04 -15.50 5.53
CA GLY A 64 0.02 -16.60 6.51
C GLY A 64 0.40 -16.16 7.93
N GLU A 65 0.34 -14.86 8.22
CA GLU A 65 0.69 -14.26 9.50
C GLU A 65 -0.16 -13.01 9.76
N SER A 66 -0.14 -12.49 10.97
CA SER A 66 -0.90 -11.31 11.33
C SER A 66 -0.39 -10.08 10.59
N VAL A 67 -1.24 -9.46 9.76
CA VAL A 67 -0.89 -8.33 8.89
C VAL A 67 -1.49 -7.04 9.40
N LEU A 68 -0.68 -5.99 9.40
CA LEU A 68 -1.11 -4.61 9.55
C LEU A 68 -0.74 -3.85 8.27
N ASN A 69 -1.74 -3.54 7.45
CA ASN A 69 -1.53 -2.86 6.18
C ASN A 69 -1.56 -1.33 6.37
N LEU A 70 -0.41 -0.72 6.17
CA LEU A 70 -0.19 0.71 6.42
C LEU A 70 -0.34 1.54 5.13
N HIS A 71 -1.31 1.20 4.28
CA HIS A 71 -1.59 1.95 3.05
C HIS A 71 -1.81 3.46 3.29
N ALA A 72 -2.26 3.84 4.49
CA ALA A 72 -2.38 5.25 4.90
C ALA A 72 -1.05 6.02 4.90
N VAL A 73 0.07 5.31 4.93
CA VAL A 73 1.43 5.89 4.83
C VAL A 73 1.84 6.10 3.38
N TYR A 74 1.05 5.64 2.42
CA TYR A 74 1.24 5.75 0.96
C TYR A 74 2.56 5.17 0.41
N GLY A 75 3.28 4.39 1.19
CA GLY A 75 4.54 3.75 0.77
C GLY A 75 5.68 4.71 0.41
N HIS A 76 5.52 6.03 0.56
CA HIS A 76 6.62 6.97 0.30
C HIS A 76 7.74 6.78 1.35
N PRO A 77 9.01 6.60 0.96
CA PRO A 77 10.08 6.24 1.90
C PRO A 77 10.23 7.21 3.07
N THR A 78 10.04 8.50 2.82
CA THR A 78 10.07 9.54 3.88
C THR A 78 8.95 9.31 4.90
N SER A 79 7.73 9.03 4.43
CA SER A 79 6.58 8.78 5.29
C SER A 79 6.75 7.49 6.09
N VAL A 80 7.21 6.42 5.42
CA VAL A 80 7.50 5.13 6.06
C VAL A 80 8.54 5.29 7.17
N LEU A 81 9.65 5.95 6.86
CA LEU A 81 10.71 6.17 7.83
C LEU A 81 10.26 7.06 9.00
N ALA A 82 9.48 8.11 8.72
CA ALA A 82 8.88 8.94 9.76
C ALA A 82 7.98 8.12 10.68
N PHE A 83 7.10 7.28 10.13
CA PHE A 83 6.27 6.37 10.91
C PHE A 83 7.11 5.44 11.78
N LEU A 84 8.05 4.72 11.19
CA LEU A 84 8.89 3.75 11.89
C LEU A 84 9.69 4.38 13.04
N LYS A 85 10.17 5.61 12.86
CA LYS A 85 10.89 6.36 13.91
C LYS A 85 10.00 6.77 15.09
N THR A 86 8.69 6.91 14.90
CA THR A 86 7.76 7.23 16.00
C THR A 86 7.44 6.03 16.90
N LEU A 87 7.78 4.82 16.49
CA LEU A 87 7.46 3.61 17.24
C LEU A 87 8.36 3.47 18.48
N SER A 88 7.74 3.09 19.59
CA SER A 88 8.46 2.72 20.82
C SER A 88 9.27 1.44 20.63
N VAL A 89 10.20 1.16 21.54
CA VAL A 89 10.97 -0.08 21.51
C VAL A 89 10.07 -1.32 21.60
N SER A 90 9.01 -1.29 22.40
CA SER A 90 8.06 -2.41 22.51
C SER A 90 7.31 -2.63 21.19
N GLN A 91 6.83 -1.57 20.56
CA GLN A 91 6.15 -1.66 19.25
C GLN A 91 7.07 -2.22 18.16
N ARG A 92 8.34 -1.80 18.12
CA ARG A 92 9.31 -2.34 17.15
C ARG A 92 9.56 -3.83 17.32
N ARG A 93 9.62 -4.32 18.59
CA ARG A 93 9.77 -5.76 18.90
C ARG A 93 8.58 -6.60 18.42
N ASN A 94 7.42 -5.98 18.25
CA ASN A 94 6.22 -6.62 17.74
C ASN A 94 6.14 -6.59 16.20
N ILE A 95 7.15 -6.09 15.49
CA ILE A 95 7.24 -6.19 14.04
C ILE A 95 8.06 -7.43 13.70
N SER A 96 7.43 -8.44 13.14
CA SER A 96 8.11 -9.65 12.64
C SER A 96 8.78 -9.39 11.29
N ARG A 97 8.05 -8.70 10.42
CA ARG A 97 8.47 -8.46 9.03
C ARG A 97 7.90 -7.15 8.50
N ILE A 98 8.59 -6.59 7.52
CA ILE A 98 8.10 -5.51 6.66
C ILE A 98 8.03 -6.03 5.23
N VAL A 99 6.86 -5.92 4.60
CA VAL A 99 6.67 -6.09 3.15
C VAL A 99 6.48 -4.71 2.55
N TYR A 100 7.41 -4.30 1.71
CA TYR A 100 7.43 -2.96 1.12
C TYR A 100 7.22 -3.02 -0.39
N LEU A 101 6.08 -2.51 -0.86
CA LEU A 101 5.76 -2.45 -2.28
C LEU A 101 6.45 -1.24 -2.94
N LEU A 102 7.34 -1.52 -3.91
CA LEU A 102 8.07 -0.55 -4.71
C LEU A 102 7.22 -0.08 -5.90
N ASP A 103 6.17 0.68 -5.61
CA ASP A 103 5.27 1.17 -6.63
C ASP A 103 5.79 2.43 -7.33
N LEU A 104 5.45 2.60 -8.62
CA LEU A 104 5.86 3.72 -9.46
C LEU A 104 5.52 5.07 -8.84
N HIS A 105 4.33 5.17 -8.23
CA HIS A 105 3.84 6.42 -7.65
C HIS A 105 4.58 6.89 -6.39
N THR A 106 5.24 5.99 -5.67
CA THR A 106 5.82 6.31 -4.36
C THR A 106 7.14 7.08 -4.45
N PHE A 107 7.72 7.14 -5.63
CA PHE A 107 9.05 7.74 -5.84
C PHE A 107 9.02 9.03 -6.66
N ARG A 108 7.84 9.59 -6.88
CA ARG A 108 7.66 10.85 -7.58
C ARG A 108 8.07 12.03 -6.70
N PRO A 109 8.63 13.11 -7.29
CA PRO A 109 8.96 14.34 -6.54
C PRO A 109 7.75 14.98 -5.85
N ASP A 110 6.57 14.86 -6.47
CA ASP A 110 5.29 15.38 -5.99
C ASP A 110 4.41 14.32 -5.29
N GLY A 111 5.01 13.19 -4.94
CA GLY A 111 4.31 12.09 -4.25
C GLY A 111 3.76 12.54 -2.89
N PRO A 112 2.64 11.98 -2.46
CA PRO A 112 2.04 12.34 -1.19
C PRO A 112 2.96 11.95 -0.02
N ILE A 113 3.40 12.95 0.74
CA ILE A 113 4.22 12.74 1.94
C ILE A 113 3.35 12.99 3.16
N ILE A 114 3.36 12.03 4.09
CA ILE A 114 2.84 12.23 5.44
C ILE A 114 4.04 12.45 6.37
N ASP A 115 4.19 13.67 6.84
CA ASP A 115 5.27 14.09 7.73
C ASP A 115 4.84 14.18 9.19
N ARG A 116 3.53 14.12 9.44
CA ARG A 116 2.94 14.18 10.78
C ARG A 116 2.01 13.02 11.03
N TYR A 117 2.25 12.35 12.13
CA TYR A 117 1.40 11.26 12.61
C TYR A 117 0.76 11.67 13.93
N TYR A 118 -0.52 11.38 14.04
CA TYR A 118 -1.27 11.62 15.27
C TYR A 118 -0.91 10.52 16.28
N GLU A 119 -0.31 10.93 17.39
CA GLU A 119 0.31 10.03 18.36
C GLU A 119 -0.54 9.76 19.59
N SER A 120 -1.44 10.69 19.88
CA SER A 120 -2.25 10.63 21.10
C SER A 120 -3.75 10.81 20.78
N PRO A 121 -4.66 10.33 21.66
CA PRO A 121 -6.08 10.62 21.54
C PRO A 121 -6.40 12.13 21.49
N ALA A 122 -5.60 12.95 22.17
CA ALA A 122 -5.76 14.40 22.14
C ALA A 122 -5.44 14.99 20.75
N ASP A 123 -4.45 14.46 20.04
CA ASP A 123 -4.11 14.86 18.70
C ASP A 123 -5.21 14.46 17.70
N VAL A 124 -5.75 13.25 17.85
CA VAL A 124 -6.89 12.76 17.07
C VAL A 124 -8.11 13.67 17.28
N LEU A 125 -8.45 13.99 18.53
CA LEU A 125 -9.53 14.89 18.84
C LEU A 125 -9.28 16.30 18.22
N ARG A 126 -8.08 16.82 18.33
CA ARG A 126 -7.71 18.11 17.72
C ARG A 126 -7.88 18.05 16.20
N TYR A 127 -7.48 16.97 15.53
CA TYR A 127 -7.70 16.78 14.10
C TYR A 127 -9.18 16.84 13.74
N HIS A 128 -10.05 16.13 14.47
CA HIS A 128 -11.49 16.16 14.23
C HIS A 128 -12.09 17.55 14.44
N LEU A 129 -11.67 18.26 15.49
CA LEU A 129 -12.12 19.62 15.77
C LEU A 129 -11.70 20.61 14.66
N THR A 130 -10.50 20.47 14.12
CA THR A 130 -10.01 21.35 13.03
C THR A 130 -10.59 20.98 11.66
N ASN A 131 -11.02 19.73 11.48
CA ASN A 131 -11.59 19.21 10.23
C ASN A 131 -13.06 18.80 10.34
N LEU A 132 -13.83 19.45 11.20
CA LEU A 132 -15.21 19.05 11.51
C LEU A 132 -16.09 18.90 10.27
N ARG A 133 -15.96 19.81 9.28
CA ARG A 133 -16.70 19.74 8.01
C ARG A 133 -16.34 18.47 7.22
N GLY A 134 -15.06 18.12 7.16
CA GLY A 134 -14.59 16.89 6.52
C GLY A 134 -15.10 15.65 7.26
N TYR A 135 -14.99 15.67 8.58
CA TYR A 135 -15.46 14.57 9.45
C TYR A 135 -16.97 14.33 9.29
N GLY A 136 -17.79 15.39 9.29
CA GLY A 136 -19.23 15.29 9.08
C GLY A 136 -19.58 14.77 7.68
N ARG A 137 -18.91 15.28 6.62
CA ARG A 137 -19.10 14.79 5.26
C ARG A 137 -18.75 13.30 5.12
N ASP A 138 -17.61 12.91 5.67
CA ASP A 138 -17.13 11.52 5.59
C ASP A 138 -18.05 10.58 6.39
N SER A 139 -18.61 11.04 7.53
CA SER A 139 -19.62 10.31 8.29
C SER A 139 -20.91 10.09 7.49
N ILE A 140 -21.39 11.11 6.80
CA ILE A 140 -22.60 11.00 5.95
C ILE A 140 -22.33 10.03 4.78
N ASN A 141 -21.18 10.12 4.14
CA ASN A 141 -20.82 9.23 3.05
C ASN A 141 -20.69 7.78 3.54
N HIS A 142 -20.13 7.55 4.71
CA HIS A 142 -20.05 6.23 5.33
C HIS A 142 -21.44 5.64 5.58
N LEU A 143 -22.36 6.40 6.17
CA LEU A 143 -23.74 5.97 6.38
C LEU A 143 -24.45 5.66 5.06
N ARG A 144 -24.26 6.47 4.02
CA ARG A 144 -24.84 6.20 2.68
C ARG A 144 -24.33 4.88 2.10
N LEU A 145 -23.04 4.59 2.21
CA LEU A 145 -22.45 3.35 1.75
C LEU A 145 -23.01 2.14 2.53
N LEU A 146 -23.10 2.24 3.85
CA LEU A 146 -23.72 1.22 4.69
C LEU A 146 -25.16 0.95 4.27
N TRP A 147 -25.94 2.00 4.04
CA TRP A 147 -27.36 1.89 3.70
C TRP A 147 -27.60 1.36 2.29
N SER A 148 -26.78 1.78 1.33
CA SER A 148 -26.97 1.36 -0.07
C SER A 148 -26.57 -0.10 -0.31
N GLY A 149 -25.74 -0.70 0.53
CA GLY A 149 -25.13 -2.01 0.29
C GLY A 149 -24.32 -2.08 -1.02
N ALA A 150 -24.03 -0.92 -1.60
CA ALA A 150 -23.45 -0.80 -2.95
C ALA A 150 -21.90 -0.97 -2.98
N HIS A 151 -21.30 -1.33 -1.87
CA HIS A 151 -19.86 -1.52 -1.78
C HIS A 151 -19.41 -2.87 -2.34
N ALA A 152 -18.42 -2.85 -3.20
CA ALA A 152 -17.75 -4.06 -3.69
C ALA A 152 -16.54 -4.44 -2.83
N MET A 153 -16.06 -3.52 -2.01
CA MET A 153 -14.91 -3.68 -1.13
C MET A 153 -15.11 -2.86 0.14
N HIS A 154 -14.55 -3.33 1.24
CA HIS A 154 -14.45 -2.56 2.49
C HIS A 154 -13.06 -2.64 3.08
N LEU A 155 -12.71 -1.68 3.93
CA LEU A 155 -11.42 -1.66 4.62
C LEU A 155 -11.55 -2.40 5.95
N HIS A 156 -10.73 -3.44 6.10
CA HIS A 156 -10.62 -4.16 7.36
C HIS A 156 -10.00 -3.27 8.46
N PRO A 157 -10.34 -3.45 9.74
CA PRO A 157 -9.73 -2.72 10.86
C PRO A 157 -8.20 -2.70 10.89
N ARG A 158 -7.54 -3.70 10.31
CA ARG A 158 -6.08 -3.77 10.16
C ARG A 158 -5.55 -3.15 8.86
N GLY A 159 -6.37 -2.39 8.14
CA GLY A 159 -5.95 -1.58 7.01
C GLY A 159 -5.86 -2.27 5.65
N PHE A 160 -6.18 -3.55 5.52
CA PHE A 160 -6.26 -4.19 4.21
C PHE A 160 -7.68 -4.17 3.64
N LEU A 161 -7.78 -4.16 2.31
CA LEU A 161 -9.07 -4.21 1.62
C LEU A 161 -9.57 -5.64 1.48
N VAL A 162 -10.83 -5.85 1.83
CA VAL A 162 -11.57 -7.08 1.59
C VAL A 162 -12.51 -6.86 0.40
N GLN A 163 -12.51 -7.79 -0.54
CA GLN A 163 -13.45 -7.79 -1.66
C GLN A 163 -14.74 -8.51 -1.24
N ASP A 164 -15.86 -7.80 -1.25
CA ASP A 164 -17.19 -8.35 -0.92
C ASP A 164 -17.84 -9.01 -2.13
N ARG A 165 -17.39 -8.68 -3.34
CA ARG A 165 -17.87 -9.22 -4.61
C ARG A 165 -16.73 -9.46 -5.57
N PRO A 166 -16.82 -10.45 -6.46
CA PRO A 166 -15.87 -10.58 -7.56
C PRO A 166 -15.82 -9.29 -8.36
N LEU A 167 -14.62 -8.78 -8.58
CA LEU A 167 -14.37 -7.64 -9.44
C LEU A 167 -13.80 -8.17 -10.74
N THR A 168 -14.52 -7.94 -11.82
CA THR A 168 -14.09 -8.29 -13.17
C THR A 168 -13.43 -7.09 -13.84
N PHE A 169 -12.55 -7.38 -14.77
CA PHE A 169 -11.91 -6.38 -15.60
C PHE A 169 -12.97 -5.53 -16.35
N ASP A 170 -13.06 -4.24 -16.07
CA ASP A 170 -14.13 -3.38 -16.57
C ASP A 170 -13.73 -2.53 -17.80
N GLY A 171 -12.59 -2.82 -18.40
CA GLY A 171 -12.18 -2.23 -19.69
C GLY A 171 -10.76 -1.68 -19.74
N ILE A 172 -10.27 -1.60 -20.98
CA ILE A 172 -8.95 -1.10 -21.34
C ILE A 172 -8.98 0.43 -21.44
N GLY A 173 -7.96 1.09 -20.92
CA GLY A 173 -7.65 2.48 -21.28
C GLY A 173 -8.37 3.56 -20.49
N ARG A 174 -9.04 3.23 -19.40
CA ARG A 174 -9.64 4.23 -18.50
C ARG A 174 -8.62 4.87 -17.55
N ASP A 175 -7.59 4.13 -17.17
CA ASP A 175 -6.55 4.66 -16.31
C ASP A 175 -5.55 5.49 -17.11
N THR A 176 -5.22 6.66 -16.60
CA THR A 176 -4.05 7.41 -17.10
C THR A 176 -2.82 6.55 -16.84
N PRO A 177 -1.92 6.38 -17.82
CA PRO A 177 -0.67 5.66 -17.57
C PRO A 177 0.01 6.20 -16.34
N ASP A 178 0.50 5.30 -15.50
CA ASP A 178 1.26 5.69 -14.32
C ASP A 178 2.41 6.60 -14.73
N SER A 179 2.55 7.75 -14.07
CA SER A 179 3.75 8.54 -14.21
C SER A 179 4.94 7.72 -13.76
N GLN A 180 5.89 7.55 -14.66
CA GLN A 180 7.15 6.85 -14.38
C GLN A 180 8.25 7.83 -13.95
N ASP A 181 7.88 9.09 -13.70
CA ASP A 181 8.82 10.04 -13.13
C ASP A 181 9.19 9.59 -11.72
N PHE A 182 10.48 9.49 -11.47
CA PHE A 182 10.99 9.13 -10.15
C PHE A 182 12.18 10.02 -9.80
N ASP A 183 12.31 10.31 -8.51
CA ASP A 183 13.47 11.01 -7.98
C ASP A 183 14.46 9.99 -7.37
N PRO A 184 15.65 9.85 -7.93
CA PRO A 184 16.68 8.98 -7.38
C PRO A 184 17.04 9.30 -5.91
N ALA A 185 16.88 10.56 -5.47
CA ALA A 185 17.11 10.93 -4.08
C ALA A 185 16.03 10.35 -3.15
N ILE A 186 14.79 10.26 -3.62
CA ILE A 186 13.71 9.60 -2.88
C ILE A 186 13.97 8.08 -2.81
N VAL A 187 14.38 7.47 -3.92
CA VAL A 187 14.73 6.04 -3.95
C VAL A 187 15.88 5.72 -2.97
N LYS A 188 16.91 6.57 -2.89
CA LYS A 188 18.00 6.38 -1.93
C LYS A 188 17.55 6.31 -0.47
N ARG A 189 16.42 6.92 -0.12
CA ARG A 189 15.86 6.80 1.24
C ARG A 189 15.38 5.38 1.59
N LEU A 190 15.20 4.50 0.60
CA LEU A 190 14.95 3.08 0.87
C LEU A 190 16.10 2.42 1.64
N ALA A 191 17.35 2.87 1.42
CA ALA A 191 18.48 2.39 2.19
C ALA A 191 18.32 2.72 3.69
N GLU A 192 17.79 3.92 4.02
CA GLU A 192 17.54 4.29 5.41
C GLU A 192 16.43 3.41 6.04
N VAL A 193 15.39 3.06 5.27
CA VAL A 193 14.34 2.13 5.73
C VAL A 193 14.92 0.74 5.98
N LYS A 194 15.78 0.26 5.07
CA LYS A 194 16.47 -1.01 5.19
C LYS A 194 17.36 -1.05 6.43
N VAL A 195 18.21 -0.03 6.62
CA VAL A 195 19.06 0.11 7.81
C VAL A 195 18.24 0.16 9.09
N PHE A 196 17.10 0.86 9.08
CA PHE A 196 16.20 0.85 10.24
C PHE A 196 15.71 -0.57 10.57
N ALA A 197 15.26 -1.32 9.57
CA ALA A 197 14.79 -2.70 9.77
C ALA A 197 15.91 -3.60 10.31
N GLU A 198 17.09 -3.58 9.67
CA GLU A 198 18.25 -4.35 10.09
C GLU A 198 18.70 -4.03 11.52
N THR A 199 18.76 -2.74 11.87
CA THR A 199 19.15 -2.27 13.22
C THR A 199 18.18 -2.74 14.30
N ASN A 200 16.90 -2.94 13.97
CA ASN A 200 15.88 -3.43 14.89
C ASN A 200 15.61 -4.93 14.75
N SER A 201 16.44 -5.68 14.01
CA SER A 201 16.30 -7.12 13.73
C SER A 201 14.95 -7.49 13.10
N ILE A 202 14.42 -6.61 12.24
CA ILE A 202 13.18 -6.79 11.51
C ILE A 202 13.53 -7.29 10.10
N GLU A 203 12.94 -8.41 9.66
CA GLU A 203 13.04 -8.84 8.27
C GLU A 203 12.34 -7.81 7.37
N ILE A 204 12.99 -7.41 6.28
CA ILE A 204 12.36 -6.54 5.27
C ILE A 204 12.41 -7.20 3.90
N ARG A 205 11.27 -7.24 3.22
CA ARG A 205 11.14 -7.71 1.84
C ARG A 205 10.63 -6.58 0.97
N PHE A 206 11.42 -6.23 -0.03
CA PHE A 206 11.02 -5.30 -1.07
C PHE A 206 10.45 -6.09 -2.25
N ILE A 207 9.31 -5.63 -2.75
CA ILE A 207 8.62 -6.26 -3.87
C ILE A 207 8.14 -5.20 -4.85
N THR A 208 8.05 -5.52 -6.14
CA THR A 208 7.38 -4.66 -7.11
C THR A 208 5.92 -5.10 -7.30
N PRO A 209 5.00 -4.21 -7.72
CA PRO A 209 3.65 -4.61 -8.05
C PRO A 209 3.63 -5.47 -9.31
N VAL A 210 2.63 -6.35 -9.41
CA VAL A 210 2.33 -7.06 -10.66
C VAL A 210 1.46 -6.18 -11.54
N PHE A 211 1.82 -6.07 -12.82
CA PHE A 211 1.04 -5.38 -13.83
C PHE A 211 0.52 -6.37 -14.88
N SER A 212 -0.62 -6.06 -15.48
CA SER A 212 -1.05 -6.75 -16.69
C SER A 212 -0.13 -6.39 -17.87
N ASP A 213 -0.02 -7.27 -18.86
CA ASP A 213 0.70 -6.99 -20.10
C ASP A 213 0.14 -5.76 -20.81
N ILE A 214 -1.16 -5.50 -20.67
CA ILE A 214 -1.81 -4.31 -21.20
C ILE A 214 -1.21 -3.06 -20.58
N HIS A 215 -1.07 -3.04 -19.26
CA HIS A 215 -0.47 -1.90 -18.55
C HIS A 215 1.01 -1.73 -18.89
N LEU A 216 1.77 -2.83 -18.89
CA LEU A 216 3.20 -2.83 -19.19
C LEU A 216 3.50 -2.24 -20.57
N ARG A 217 2.69 -2.56 -21.61
CA ARG A 217 2.84 -2.01 -22.97
C ARG A 217 2.64 -0.50 -23.05
N ARG A 218 2.02 0.11 -22.07
CA ARG A 218 1.79 1.57 -21.98
C ARG A 218 2.90 2.30 -21.22
N LEU A 219 3.77 1.57 -20.56
CA LEU A 219 4.89 2.13 -19.83
C LEU A 219 6.09 2.38 -20.76
N ASP A 220 6.87 3.40 -20.42
CA ASP A 220 8.18 3.61 -21.06
C ASP A 220 9.18 2.61 -20.47
N ALA A 221 9.61 1.65 -21.30
CA ALA A 221 10.54 0.60 -20.89
C ALA A 221 11.85 1.17 -20.37
N SER A 222 12.39 2.21 -20.98
CA SER A 222 13.68 2.79 -20.59
C SER A 222 13.62 3.41 -19.20
N ARG A 223 12.51 4.10 -18.89
CA ARG A 223 12.28 4.69 -17.55
C ARG A 223 12.07 3.61 -16.49
N LEU A 224 11.27 2.59 -16.79
CA LEU A 224 11.05 1.48 -15.87
C LEU A 224 12.36 0.78 -15.54
N ILE A 225 13.18 0.49 -16.54
CA ILE A 225 14.48 -0.12 -16.40
C ILE A 225 15.43 0.76 -15.55
N ALA A 226 15.48 2.06 -15.82
CA ALA A 226 16.29 3.01 -15.03
C ALA A 226 15.89 3.00 -13.55
N GLN A 227 14.59 2.96 -13.27
CA GLN A 227 14.07 2.86 -11.92
C GLN A 227 14.47 1.54 -11.25
N ARG A 228 14.34 0.40 -11.94
CA ARG A 228 14.74 -0.92 -11.41
C ARG A 228 16.23 -1.00 -11.12
N ARG A 229 17.06 -0.45 -11.98
CA ARG A 229 18.51 -0.31 -11.72
C ARG A 229 18.79 0.52 -10.48
N THR A 230 18.06 1.62 -10.28
CA THR A 230 18.21 2.46 -9.10
C THR A 230 17.79 1.72 -7.82
N PHE A 231 16.71 0.94 -7.87
CA PHE A 231 16.32 0.07 -6.74
C PHE A 231 17.44 -0.94 -6.41
N ALA A 232 17.90 -1.68 -7.41
CA ALA A 232 18.96 -2.66 -7.23
C ALA A 232 20.22 -2.06 -6.61
N ALA A 233 20.66 -0.92 -7.12
CA ALA A 233 21.82 -0.21 -6.60
C ALA A 233 21.62 0.28 -5.16
N THR A 234 20.37 0.55 -4.74
CA THR A 234 20.06 1.11 -3.42
C THR A 234 19.83 0.04 -2.36
N ILE A 235 19.07 -1.00 -2.68
CA ILE A 235 18.61 -2.00 -1.69
C ILE A 235 19.20 -3.40 -1.93
N GLY A 236 19.80 -3.64 -3.08
CA GLY A 236 20.33 -4.96 -3.48
C GLY A 236 19.25 -5.87 -4.03
N SER A 237 18.94 -6.95 -3.32
CA SER A 237 17.89 -7.90 -3.75
C SER A 237 16.49 -7.43 -3.43
N TYR A 238 15.55 -7.75 -4.30
CA TYR A 238 14.10 -7.60 -4.09
C TYR A 238 13.35 -8.59 -4.99
N ALA A 239 12.05 -8.82 -4.71
CA ALA A 239 11.22 -9.64 -5.58
C ALA A 239 10.68 -8.77 -6.73
N GLU A 240 11.15 -9.01 -7.94
CA GLU A 240 10.67 -8.35 -9.16
C GLU A 240 9.46 -9.11 -9.70
N LEU A 241 8.28 -8.52 -9.53
CA LEU A 241 7.01 -9.11 -9.90
C LEU A 241 6.29 -8.35 -11.02
N SER A 242 6.88 -7.27 -11.56
CA SER A 242 6.19 -6.38 -12.51
C SER A 242 5.64 -7.11 -13.73
N HIS A 243 6.40 -8.07 -14.26
CA HIS A 243 5.94 -9.05 -15.24
C HIS A 243 6.04 -10.44 -14.61
N PHE A 244 4.88 -11.01 -14.28
CA PHE A 244 4.79 -12.33 -13.65
C PHE A 244 4.09 -13.29 -14.63
N PRO A 245 4.85 -14.21 -15.27
CA PRO A 245 4.31 -15.16 -16.25
C PRO A 245 3.17 -16.00 -15.66
N GLY A 246 2.07 -16.14 -16.41
CA GLY A 246 0.86 -16.84 -15.96
C GLY A 246 -0.06 -15.99 -15.10
N ILE A 247 0.30 -14.72 -14.82
CA ILE A 247 -0.58 -13.73 -14.21
C ILE A 247 -0.67 -12.49 -15.10
N SER A 248 0.46 -11.89 -15.50
CA SER A 248 0.48 -10.66 -16.30
C SER A 248 -0.20 -10.78 -17.66
N ASP A 249 -0.12 -11.96 -18.27
CA ASP A 249 -0.73 -12.32 -19.55
C ASP A 249 -2.23 -12.69 -19.44
N ARG A 250 -2.81 -12.66 -18.23
CA ARG A 250 -4.20 -13.07 -17.94
C ARG A 250 -5.04 -11.89 -17.42
N PRO A 251 -5.69 -11.12 -18.32
CA PRO A 251 -6.48 -9.94 -17.91
C PRO A 251 -7.59 -10.25 -16.91
N GLU A 252 -8.15 -11.47 -16.95
CA GLU A 252 -9.20 -11.90 -16.02
C GLU A 252 -8.76 -11.97 -14.55
N LEU A 253 -7.46 -11.98 -14.28
CA LEU A 253 -6.89 -11.93 -12.94
C LEU A 253 -6.76 -10.51 -12.37
N PHE A 254 -7.19 -9.52 -13.14
CA PHE A 254 -7.15 -8.12 -12.76
C PHE A 254 -8.57 -7.54 -12.65
N ARG A 255 -8.75 -6.54 -11.81
CA ARG A 255 -9.98 -5.72 -11.76
C ARG A 255 -9.89 -4.51 -12.71
N ASP A 256 -8.67 -4.05 -12.96
CA ASP A 256 -8.28 -3.03 -13.93
C ASP A 256 -6.86 -3.35 -14.43
N GLU A 257 -6.27 -2.52 -15.28
CA GLU A 257 -4.97 -2.81 -15.89
C GLU A 257 -3.81 -2.99 -14.90
N SER A 258 -3.93 -2.49 -13.69
CA SER A 258 -2.83 -2.36 -12.72
C SER A 258 -3.10 -2.96 -11.34
N HIS A 259 -4.31 -3.44 -11.09
CA HIS A 259 -4.68 -4.03 -9.80
C HIS A 259 -5.21 -5.45 -9.97
N LEU A 260 -4.64 -6.39 -9.25
CA LEU A 260 -5.14 -7.75 -9.18
C LEU A 260 -6.54 -7.79 -8.55
N ASN A 261 -7.38 -8.72 -9.03
CA ASN A 261 -8.59 -9.12 -8.32
C ASN A 261 -8.30 -10.25 -7.32
N ALA A 262 -9.31 -10.82 -6.68
CA ALA A 262 -9.12 -11.86 -5.68
C ALA A 262 -8.43 -13.11 -6.26
N ASP A 263 -8.82 -13.54 -7.46
CA ASP A 263 -8.22 -14.72 -8.12
C ASP A 263 -6.76 -14.47 -8.49
N GLY A 264 -6.45 -13.27 -8.98
CA GLY A 264 -5.08 -12.84 -9.27
C GLY A 264 -4.21 -12.80 -8.01
N LEU A 265 -4.74 -12.36 -6.88
CA LEU A 265 -4.05 -12.40 -5.60
C LEU A 265 -3.81 -13.84 -5.14
N HIS A 266 -4.82 -14.70 -5.23
CA HIS A 266 -4.64 -16.12 -4.90
C HIS A 266 -3.56 -16.78 -5.76
N ALA A 267 -3.55 -16.51 -7.07
CA ALA A 267 -2.53 -17.02 -7.97
C ALA A 267 -1.13 -16.52 -7.61
N LEU A 268 -0.99 -15.21 -7.31
CA LEU A 268 0.27 -14.60 -6.92
C LEU A 268 0.80 -15.18 -5.59
N PHE A 269 -0.07 -15.28 -4.59
CA PHE A 269 0.34 -15.76 -3.27
C PHE A 269 0.52 -17.28 -3.17
N ALA A 270 -0.01 -18.05 -4.13
CA ALA A 270 0.30 -19.47 -4.25
C ALA A 270 1.81 -19.74 -4.47
N THR A 271 2.53 -18.74 -4.94
CA THR A 271 4.00 -18.80 -5.15
C THR A 271 4.81 -18.11 -4.04
N TYR A 272 4.15 -17.64 -2.99
CA TYR A 272 4.83 -17.01 -1.85
C TYR A 272 5.55 -18.07 -0.99
N PRO A 273 6.75 -17.79 -0.43
CA PRO A 273 7.51 -16.55 -0.58
C PRO A 273 8.17 -16.44 -1.96
N TRP A 274 8.01 -15.24 -2.57
CA TRP A 274 8.60 -14.98 -3.87
C TRP A 274 10.12 -14.98 -3.79
N PRO A 275 10.80 -15.54 -4.80
CA PRO A 275 12.25 -15.53 -4.82
C PRO A 275 12.77 -14.10 -4.93
N GLU A 276 13.61 -13.71 -3.99
CA GLU A 276 14.39 -12.50 -4.13
C GLU A 276 15.49 -12.74 -5.16
N ARG A 277 15.56 -11.89 -6.16
CA ARG A 277 16.66 -11.89 -7.12
C ARG A 277 17.70 -10.88 -6.65
N ARG A 278 18.95 -11.32 -6.58
CA ARG A 278 20.06 -10.37 -6.48
C ARG A 278 20.16 -9.71 -7.85
N VAL A 279 19.83 -8.43 -7.90
CA VAL A 279 19.73 -7.70 -9.16
C VAL A 279 21.10 -7.10 -9.45
N ASP A 280 22.05 -7.94 -9.83
CA ASP A 280 23.31 -7.54 -10.44
C ASP A 280 23.17 -7.39 -11.97
N ALA A 281 24.22 -6.92 -12.64
CA ALA A 281 24.18 -6.68 -14.08
C ALA A 281 23.83 -7.95 -14.90
N GLU A 282 24.19 -9.14 -14.41
CA GLU A 282 23.96 -10.42 -15.11
C GLU A 282 22.51 -10.88 -14.98
N THR A 283 21.89 -10.70 -13.81
CA THR A 283 20.49 -11.08 -13.56
C THR A 283 19.50 -10.05 -14.07
N MET A 284 19.90 -8.78 -14.20
CA MET A 284 19.05 -7.73 -14.75
C MET A 284 18.82 -7.85 -16.25
N GLU A 285 19.78 -8.34 -17.02
CA GLU A 285 19.68 -8.36 -18.48
C GLU A 285 18.55 -9.25 -19.01
N PRO A 286 18.32 -10.49 -18.52
CA PRO A 286 17.16 -11.28 -18.88
C PRO A 286 15.84 -10.62 -18.47
N LEU A 287 15.77 -10.14 -17.24
CA LEU A 287 14.59 -9.42 -16.72
C LEU A 287 14.24 -8.20 -17.57
N MET A 288 15.26 -7.45 -17.99
CA MET A 288 15.09 -6.26 -18.83
C MET A 288 14.61 -6.61 -20.24
N ARG A 289 15.05 -7.74 -20.79
CA ARG A 289 14.55 -8.24 -22.08
C ARG A 289 13.09 -8.63 -21.99
N ASP A 290 12.69 -9.30 -20.90
CA ASP A 290 11.30 -9.68 -20.66
C ASP A 290 10.41 -8.44 -20.51
N LEU A 291 10.85 -7.46 -19.72
CA LEU A 291 10.14 -6.18 -19.56
C LEU A 291 10.10 -5.38 -20.88
N ALA A 292 11.21 -5.33 -21.63
CA ALA A 292 11.24 -4.65 -22.93
C ALA A 292 10.35 -5.36 -23.96
N GLY A 293 10.32 -6.70 -23.94
CA GLY A 293 9.41 -7.49 -24.78
C GLY A 293 7.94 -7.24 -24.43
N ALA A 294 7.61 -7.10 -23.14
CA ALA A 294 6.26 -6.81 -22.68
C ALA A 294 5.82 -5.36 -23.01
N THR A 295 6.77 -4.40 -22.99
CA THR A 295 6.48 -2.97 -23.22
C THR A 295 6.62 -2.56 -24.69
N GLY A 296 7.27 -3.34 -25.53
CA GLY A 296 7.79 -2.92 -26.80
C GLY A 296 7.33 -3.71 -28.02
N THR A 297 6.03 -3.76 -28.37
CA THR A 297 5.60 -4.10 -29.74
C THR A 297 4.25 -3.51 -30.05
N GLY A 298 4.20 -2.21 -30.14
CA GLY A 298 3.08 -1.45 -30.68
C GLY A 298 3.66 -0.40 -31.62
N GLY A 299 4.32 -0.86 -32.71
CA GLY A 299 4.66 -0.03 -33.84
C GLY A 299 3.61 -0.20 -34.92
#